data_9abd3a62570f2cc95513ae1b5ca4ce83
#
_entry.id   9abd3a62570f2cc95513ae1b5ca4ce83
#
_cell.length_a   1.000
_cell.length_b   1.000
_cell.length_c   1.000
_cell.angle_alpha   90.00
_cell.angle_beta   90.00
_cell.angle_gamma   90.00
#
_symmetry.space_group_name_H-M   'P 1'
#
loop_
_entity.id
_entity.type
_entity.pdbx_description
1 polymer ?
#
loop_
_entity_poly.entity_id
_entity_poly.type
_entity_poly.pdbx_seq_one_letter_code
_entity_poly.pdbx_strand_id
1 'polypeptide(L)'
;KIHTLDLEVGLDHYSSASSDKIDLNANSSASSSDNRFYPSLNYTLENKAKRQTLGAGLSSSTEFDYLSFGGNINYSKKTKDNSGEFSAKVQVFADQVTLIKPIELRPQGENGYGTASRNTYAATLSYAQIINKNWQILLIADIVKQQGYLSLPFHRVYFDDHSVHQENLPDSRLKLPVAIRSSYFLGDNIIIKAYYRYYADNWKLSSH
;
A
#
# COMPACT_ATOMS: atom_id res chain seq x y z
N LYS A 1 -18.39 14.21 -22.17
CA LYS A 1 -18.09 13.36 -21.02
C LYS A 1 -17.72 11.98 -21.54
N ILE A 2 -16.68 11.38 -20.96
CA ILE A 2 -16.29 10.00 -21.26
C ILE A 2 -16.45 9.21 -19.96
N HIS A 3 -17.05 8.03 -20.07
CA HIS A 3 -17.25 7.08 -18.97
C HIS A 3 -16.42 5.86 -19.27
N THR A 4 -15.60 5.45 -18.31
CA THR A 4 -14.77 4.26 -18.41
C THR A 4 -15.04 3.37 -17.20
N LEU A 5 -15.22 2.08 -17.45
CA LEU A 5 -15.36 1.05 -16.44
C LEU A 5 -14.23 0.04 -16.66
N ASP A 6 -13.36 -0.10 -15.67
CA ASP A 6 -12.22 -1.02 -15.72
C ASP A 6 -12.43 -2.12 -14.69
N LEU A 7 -12.40 -3.37 -15.13
CA LEU A 7 -12.40 -4.57 -14.30
C LEU A 7 -11.03 -5.24 -14.44
N GLU A 8 -10.36 -5.43 -13.32
CA GLU A 8 -9.10 -6.16 -13.23
C GLU A 8 -9.26 -7.36 -12.31
N VAL A 9 -8.72 -8.51 -12.71
CA VAL A 9 -8.66 -9.73 -11.89
C VAL A 9 -7.22 -10.22 -11.91
N GLY A 10 -6.58 -10.26 -10.75
CA GLY A 10 -5.23 -10.76 -10.59
C GLY A 10 -5.19 -12.03 -9.75
N LEU A 11 -4.27 -12.92 -10.11
CA LEU A 11 -3.93 -14.13 -9.38
C LEU A 11 -2.42 -14.25 -9.31
N ASP A 12 -1.87 -14.22 -8.08
CA ASP A 12 -0.45 -14.44 -7.85
C ASP A 12 -0.26 -15.79 -7.13
N HIS A 13 0.78 -16.52 -7.52
CA HIS A 13 1.22 -17.73 -6.83
C HIS A 13 2.64 -17.51 -6.32
N TYR A 14 2.82 -17.65 -5.02
CA TYR A 14 4.12 -17.56 -4.36
C TYR A 14 4.58 -18.95 -3.96
N SER A 15 5.85 -19.25 -4.19
CA SER A 15 6.50 -20.46 -3.68
C SER A 15 7.85 -20.14 -3.10
N SER A 16 8.20 -20.78 -1.99
CA SER A 16 9.53 -20.64 -1.38
C SER A 16 10.53 -21.55 -2.05
N ALA A 17 11.73 -21.02 -2.33
CA ALA A 17 12.86 -21.79 -2.86
C ALA A 17 13.53 -22.72 -1.81
N SER A 18 13.29 -22.50 -0.51
CA SER A 18 13.90 -23.25 0.61
C SER A 18 12.81 -23.69 1.58
N SER A 19 12.42 -24.94 1.51
CA SER A 19 11.34 -25.53 2.35
C SER A 19 11.85 -26.20 3.64
N ASP A 20 13.13 -26.42 3.79
CA ASP A 20 13.75 -27.19 4.89
C ASP A 20 13.74 -26.46 6.25
N LYS A 21 13.51 -25.15 6.28
CA LYS A 21 13.45 -24.32 7.50
C LYS A 21 12.11 -23.60 7.70
N ILE A 22 11.08 -24.03 7.00
CA ILE A 22 9.77 -23.39 6.99
C ILE A 22 8.81 -24.14 7.90
N ASP A 23 8.03 -23.40 8.71
CA ASP A 23 6.88 -23.96 9.41
C ASP A 23 5.78 -24.29 8.40
N LEU A 24 5.59 -25.58 8.11
CA LEU A 24 4.58 -26.06 7.15
C LEU A 24 3.13 -25.75 7.57
N ASN A 25 2.89 -25.37 8.82
CA ASN A 25 1.59 -24.98 9.32
C ASN A 25 1.31 -23.47 9.17
N ALA A 26 2.33 -22.70 8.84
CA ALA A 26 2.21 -21.26 8.60
C ALA A 26 2.25 -21.00 7.09
N ASN A 27 1.15 -21.18 6.41
CA ASN A 27 0.99 -20.85 4.99
C ASN A 27 0.85 -19.33 4.78
N SER A 28 1.80 -18.55 5.23
CA SER A 28 1.89 -17.14 4.91
C SER A 28 2.81 -16.92 3.70
N SER A 29 2.91 -15.70 3.21
CA SER A 29 3.82 -15.33 2.10
C SER A 29 5.30 -15.69 2.34
N ALA A 30 5.68 -16.02 3.58
CA ALA A 30 7.00 -16.52 3.97
C ALA A 30 7.06 -18.05 4.06
N SER A 31 6.01 -18.77 3.71
CA SER A 31 5.87 -20.23 3.84
C SER A 31 6.13 -20.98 2.53
N SER A 32 5.77 -22.27 2.48
CA SER A 32 6.03 -23.16 1.34
C SER A 32 5.37 -22.68 0.04
N SER A 33 4.12 -22.22 0.09
CA SER A 33 3.41 -21.59 -1.04
C SER A 33 2.15 -20.88 -0.56
N ASP A 34 1.73 -19.86 -1.30
CA ASP A 34 0.45 -19.18 -1.11
C ASP A 34 -0.10 -18.68 -2.44
N ASN A 35 -1.43 -18.46 -2.47
CA ASN A 35 -2.13 -17.87 -3.60
C ASN A 35 -2.83 -16.59 -3.16
N ARG A 36 -2.66 -15.54 -3.93
CA ARG A 36 -3.36 -14.29 -3.76
C ARG A 36 -4.33 -14.06 -4.91
N PHE A 37 -5.59 -13.80 -4.59
CA PHE A 37 -6.62 -13.40 -5.54
C PHE A 37 -7.07 -11.97 -5.24
N TYR A 38 -7.03 -11.08 -6.26
CA TYR A 38 -7.30 -9.65 -6.03
C TYR A 38 -8.07 -9.01 -7.20
N PRO A 39 -9.40 -9.07 -7.19
CA PRO A 39 -10.23 -8.34 -8.14
C PRO A 39 -10.34 -6.86 -7.79
N SER A 40 -10.45 -6.01 -8.81
CA SER A 40 -10.79 -4.58 -8.65
C SER A 40 -11.75 -4.10 -9.74
N LEU A 41 -12.60 -3.14 -9.38
CA LEU A 41 -13.53 -2.47 -10.27
C LEU A 41 -13.37 -0.98 -10.11
N ASN A 42 -13.06 -0.27 -11.20
CA ASN A 42 -12.87 1.17 -11.20
C ASN A 42 -13.80 1.83 -12.23
N TYR A 43 -14.45 2.89 -11.81
CA TYR A 43 -15.24 3.76 -12.67
C TYR A 43 -14.62 5.13 -12.75
N THR A 44 -14.49 5.67 -13.96
CA THR A 44 -13.89 6.98 -14.22
C THR A 44 -14.81 7.81 -15.11
N LEU A 45 -15.07 9.05 -14.71
CA LEU A 45 -15.82 10.07 -15.45
C LEU A 45 -14.89 11.21 -15.82
N GLU A 46 -14.52 11.30 -17.09
CA GLU A 46 -13.75 12.42 -17.64
C GLU A 46 -14.67 13.49 -18.23
N ASN A 47 -14.50 14.73 -17.82
CA ASN A 47 -15.13 15.91 -18.41
C ASN A 47 -14.09 16.78 -19.12
N LYS A 48 -13.88 16.56 -20.41
CA LYS A 48 -12.89 17.28 -21.22
C LYS A 48 -13.12 18.79 -21.22
N ALA A 49 -14.38 19.25 -21.29
CA ALA A 49 -14.71 20.69 -21.31
C ALA A 49 -14.30 21.39 -20.00
N LYS A 50 -14.44 20.70 -18.85
CA LYS A 50 -14.04 21.21 -17.53
C LYS A 50 -12.61 20.80 -17.15
N ARG A 51 -11.94 19.97 -17.97
CA ARG A 51 -10.61 19.40 -17.69
C ARG A 51 -10.53 18.72 -16.33
N GLN A 52 -11.57 17.98 -15.98
CA GLN A 52 -11.75 17.31 -14.70
C GLN A 52 -11.98 15.82 -14.91
N THR A 53 -11.44 15.03 -14.00
CA THR A 53 -11.70 13.60 -13.92
C THR A 53 -12.14 13.27 -12.49
N LEU A 54 -13.20 12.50 -12.38
CA LEU A 54 -13.67 11.93 -11.12
C LEU A 54 -13.67 10.42 -11.26
N GLY A 55 -13.11 9.70 -10.29
CA GLY A 55 -13.11 8.26 -10.27
C GLY A 55 -13.54 7.71 -8.92
N ALA A 56 -14.06 6.50 -8.93
CA ALA A 56 -14.36 5.70 -7.75
C ALA A 56 -13.99 4.25 -8.02
N GLY A 57 -13.48 3.54 -7.02
CA GLY A 57 -13.07 2.15 -7.18
C GLY A 57 -13.33 1.32 -5.94
N LEU A 58 -13.54 0.03 -6.16
CA LEU A 58 -13.63 -1.01 -5.14
C LEU A 58 -12.61 -2.09 -5.46
N SER A 59 -12.02 -2.67 -4.44
CA SER A 59 -11.06 -3.76 -4.57
C SER A 59 -11.19 -4.74 -3.42
N SER A 60 -10.81 -5.99 -3.65
CA SER A 60 -10.58 -6.93 -2.57
C SER A 60 -9.29 -7.70 -2.83
N SER A 61 -8.72 -8.27 -1.79
CA SER A 61 -7.56 -9.16 -1.88
C SER A 61 -7.72 -10.24 -0.84
N THR A 62 -7.52 -11.49 -1.23
CA THR A 62 -7.55 -12.62 -0.32
C THR A 62 -6.31 -13.48 -0.49
N GLU A 63 -5.70 -13.81 0.64
CA GLU A 63 -4.59 -14.75 0.81
C GLU A 63 -4.98 -15.72 1.94
N PHE A 64 -4.13 -16.69 2.23
CA PHE A 64 -4.41 -17.67 3.29
C PHE A 64 -4.63 -16.99 4.66
N ASP A 65 -3.81 -16.03 5.00
CA ASP A 65 -3.79 -15.36 6.30
C ASP A 65 -4.27 -13.88 6.25
N TYR A 66 -4.74 -13.41 5.09
CA TYR A 66 -5.10 -12.02 4.89
C TYR A 66 -6.29 -11.83 3.97
N LEU A 67 -7.28 -11.08 4.45
CA LEU A 67 -8.43 -10.62 3.65
C LEU A 67 -8.52 -9.11 3.73
N SER A 68 -8.64 -8.43 2.59
CA SER A 68 -8.76 -6.99 2.48
C SER A 68 -9.90 -6.58 1.58
N PHE A 69 -10.64 -5.56 2.00
CA PHE A 69 -11.60 -4.83 1.18
C PHE A 69 -11.17 -3.37 1.11
N GLY A 70 -11.08 -2.85 -0.10
CA GLY A 70 -10.67 -1.48 -0.38
C GLY A 70 -11.71 -0.68 -1.13
N GLY A 71 -11.78 0.63 -0.83
CA GLY A 71 -12.54 1.58 -1.61
C GLY A 71 -11.75 2.86 -1.81
N ASN A 72 -11.93 3.53 -2.94
CA ASN A 72 -11.28 4.80 -3.22
C ASN A 72 -12.17 5.76 -4.00
N ILE A 73 -11.91 7.04 -3.81
CA ILE A 73 -12.43 8.13 -4.64
C ILE A 73 -11.24 8.98 -5.04
N ASN A 74 -11.19 9.37 -6.31
CA ASN A 74 -10.14 10.24 -6.84
C ASN A 74 -10.74 11.37 -7.67
N TYR A 75 -10.05 12.50 -7.66
CA TYR A 75 -10.39 13.69 -8.43
C TYR A 75 -9.13 14.27 -9.01
N SER A 76 -9.17 14.66 -10.28
CA SER A 76 -8.10 15.46 -10.87
C SER A 76 -8.63 16.63 -11.68
N LYS A 77 -7.83 17.67 -11.80
CA LYS A 77 -8.12 18.87 -12.57
C LYS A 77 -6.88 19.45 -13.19
N LYS A 78 -6.91 19.59 -14.52
CA LYS A 78 -5.84 20.26 -15.28
C LYS A 78 -6.03 21.77 -15.30
N THR A 79 -4.91 22.49 -15.37
CA THR A 79 -4.86 23.95 -15.60
C THR A 79 -5.45 24.31 -16.96
N LYS A 80 -5.69 25.62 -17.19
CA LYS A 80 -6.29 26.11 -18.45
C LYS A 80 -5.42 25.81 -19.67
N ASP A 81 -4.12 25.86 -19.51
CA ASP A 81 -3.10 25.59 -20.52
C ASP A 81 -2.66 24.11 -20.60
N ASN A 82 -3.24 23.25 -19.75
CA ASN A 82 -2.88 21.84 -19.57
C ASN A 82 -1.42 21.59 -19.16
N SER A 83 -0.69 22.60 -18.68
CA SER A 83 0.68 22.43 -18.20
C SER A 83 0.76 21.88 -16.77
N GLY A 84 -0.31 22.05 -15.98
CA GLY A 84 -0.40 21.58 -14.61
C GLY A 84 -1.62 20.67 -14.40
N GLU A 85 -1.50 19.74 -13.43
CA GLU A 85 -2.59 18.89 -12.97
C GLU A 85 -2.53 18.72 -11.45
N PHE A 86 -3.60 19.12 -10.79
CA PHE A 86 -3.84 18.81 -9.38
C PHE A 86 -4.65 17.51 -9.28
N SER A 87 -4.25 16.62 -8.36
CA SER A 87 -5.00 15.40 -8.07
C SER A 87 -5.15 15.19 -6.57
N ALA A 88 -6.29 14.66 -6.17
CA ALA A 88 -6.59 14.24 -4.81
C ALA A 88 -7.20 12.84 -4.83
N LYS A 89 -6.76 11.97 -3.93
CA LYS A 89 -7.28 10.61 -3.77
C LYS A 89 -7.50 10.30 -2.30
N VAL A 90 -8.63 9.71 -1.99
CA VAL A 90 -8.91 9.14 -0.65
C VAL A 90 -9.15 7.66 -0.80
N GLN A 91 -8.54 6.87 0.08
CA GLN A 91 -8.64 5.41 0.10
C GLN A 91 -8.92 4.92 1.52
N VAL A 92 -9.72 3.87 1.60
CA VAL A 92 -10.01 3.16 2.86
C VAL A 92 -9.82 1.67 2.60
N PHE A 93 -9.14 1.00 3.53
CA PHE A 93 -9.01 -0.46 3.53
C PHE A 93 -9.48 -1.00 4.88
N ALA A 94 -10.27 -2.05 4.82
CA ALA A 94 -10.69 -2.85 5.95
C ALA A 94 -10.09 -4.25 5.80
N ASP A 95 -9.14 -4.57 6.67
CA ASP A 95 -8.34 -5.77 6.60
C ASP A 95 -8.65 -6.70 7.77
N GLN A 96 -8.65 -8.00 7.50
CA GLN A 96 -8.66 -9.06 8.49
C GLN A 96 -7.38 -9.88 8.35
N VAL A 97 -6.64 -10.02 9.46
CA VAL A 97 -5.37 -10.74 9.52
C VAL A 97 -5.56 -12.00 10.36
N THR A 98 -5.15 -13.15 9.87
CA THR A 98 -5.09 -14.39 10.64
C THR A 98 -3.78 -14.40 11.43
N LEU A 99 -3.88 -14.53 12.76
CA LEU A 99 -2.75 -14.49 13.67
C LEU A 99 -2.12 -15.86 13.79
N ILE A 100 -1.06 -16.12 13.02
CA ILE A 100 -0.31 -17.36 13.07
C ILE A 100 0.91 -17.15 13.98
N LYS A 101 0.86 -17.69 15.21
CA LYS A 101 1.97 -17.60 16.16
C LYS A 101 3.12 -18.52 15.77
N PRO A 102 4.38 -18.17 16.09
CA PRO A 102 5.52 -19.09 16.02
C PRO A 102 5.24 -20.38 16.81
N ILE A 103 5.71 -21.51 16.33
CA ILE A 103 5.37 -22.83 16.88
C ILE A 103 5.76 -22.95 18.37
N GLU A 104 6.90 -22.39 18.75
CA GLU A 104 7.41 -22.38 20.11
C GLU A 104 6.63 -21.46 21.07
N LEU A 105 5.81 -20.54 20.53
CA LEU A 105 4.97 -19.62 21.30
C LEU A 105 3.49 -20.04 21.31
N ARG A 106 3.16 -21.21 20.76
CA ARG A 106 1.81 -21.74 20.78
C ARG A 106 1.54 -22.44 22.11
N PRO A 107 0.42 -22.15 22.78
CA PRO A 107 -0.01 -22.95 23.93
C PRO A 107 -0.19 -24.43 23.55
N GLN A 108 0.10 -25.32 24.50
CA GLN A 108 -0.10 -26.76 24.27
C GLN A 108 -1.59 -27.05 23.95
N GLY A 109 -1.83 -27.74 22.82
CA GLY A 109 -3.16 -28.08 22.36
C GLY A 109 -3.90 -26.99 21.56
N GLU A 110 -3.30 -25.82 21.33
CA GLU A 110 -3.83 -24.78 20.46
C GLU A 110 -3.13 -24.75 19.10
N ASN A 111 -3.89 -24.47 18.04
CA ASN A 111 -3.32 -24.31 16.69
C ASN A 111 -2.60 -22.96 16.51
N GLY A 112 -2.64 -22.08 17.51
CA GLY A 112 -1.98 -20.78 17.49
C GLY A 112 -2.59 -19.77 16.50
N TYR A 113 -3.84 -20.00 16.07
CA TYR A 113 -4.57 -19.12 15.18
C TYR A 113 -5.52 -18.22 15.95
N GLY A 114 -5.64 -17.01 15.50
CA GLY A 114 -6.61 -16.01 15.93
C GLY A 114 -6.90 -15.09 14.75
N THR A 115 -7.77 -14.11 14.91
CA THR A 115 -8.03 -13.09 13.91
C THR A 115 -7.93 -11.71 14.54
N ALA A 116 -7.43 -10.76 13.80
CA ALA A 116 -7.41 -9.35 14.18
C ALA A 116 -7.77 -8.47 12.98
N SER A 117 -8.34 -7.31 13.25
CA SER A 117 -8.68 -6.33 12.23
C SER A 117 -7.62 -5.24 12.14
N ARG A 118 -7.46 -4.70 10.92
CA ARG A 118 -6.66 -3.52 10.66
C ARG A 118 -7.40 -2.64 9.66
N ASN A 119 -7.53 -1.36 9.97
CA ASN A 119 -8.11 -0.38 9.08
C ASN A 119 -7.04 0.62 8.64
N THR A 120 -7.05 0.97 7.36
CA THR A 120 -6.14 1.97 6.79
C THR A 120 -6.95 3.05 6.08
N TYR A 121 -6.71 4.29 6.44
CA TYR A 121 -7.27 5.49 5.82
C TYR A 121 -6.12 6.27 5.21
N ALA A 122 -6.20 6.56 3.92
CA ALA A 122 -5.16 7.29 3.21
C ALA A 122 -5.74 8.44 2.40
N ALA A 123 -5.08 9.58 2.45
CA ALA A 123 -5.35 10.72 1.58
C ALA A 123 -4.05 11.12 0.88
N THR A 124 -4.11 11.23 -0.44
CA THR A 124 -3.00 11.65 -1.30
C THR A 124 -3.37 12.93 -2.02
N LEU A 125 -2.50 13.92 -1.95
CA LEU A 125 -2.54 15.12 -2.79
C LEU A 125 -1.34 15.12 -3.70
N SER A 126 -1.52 15.46 -4.97
CA SER A 126 -0.40 15.60 -5.89
C SER A 126 -0.59 16.79 -6.85
N TYR A 127 0.51 17.36 -7.26
CA TYR A 127 0.55 18.40 -8.26
C TYR A 127 1.65 18.13 -9.28
N ALA A 128 1.25 17.87 -10.51
CA ALA A 128 2.15 17.71 -11.65
C ALA A 128 2.25 19.03 -12.41
N GLN A 129 3.46 19.44 -12.79
CA GLN A 129 3.71 20.65 -13.58
C GLN A 129 4.71 20.38 -14.69
N ILE A 130 4.35 20.71 -15.91
CA ILE A 130 5.26 20.82 -17.04
C ILE A 130 5.87 22.23 -16.95
N ILE A 131 7.16 22.33 -16.62
CA ILE A 131 7.88 23.59 -16.50
C ILE A 131 8.19 24.14 -17.89
N ASN A 132 8.66 23.29 -18.78
CA ASN A 132 8.90 23.58 -20.19
C ASN A 132 8.89 22.29 -21.00
N LYS A 133 9.18 22.35 -22.30
CA LYS A 133 9.17 21.20 -23.22
C LYS A 133 10.11 20.04 -22.82
N ASN A 134 11.10 20.34 -21.97
CA ASN A 134 12.12 19.37 -21.56
C ASN A 134 12.01 18.96 -20.10
N TRP A 135 11.21 19.65 -19.25
CA TRP A 135 11.23 19.45 -17.82
C TRP A 135 9.82 19.38 -17.21
N GLN A 136 9.58 18.35 -16.45
CA GLN A 136 8.36 18.19 -15.63
C GLN A 136 8.69 17.79 -14.19
N ILE A 137 7.83 18.23 -13.27
CA ILE A 137 7.92 17.96 -11.84
C ILE A 137 6.60 17.39 -11.36
N LEU A 138 6.65 16.50 -10.38
CA LEU A 138 5.49 15.98 -9.66
C LEU A 138 5.78 16.07 -8.16
N LEU A 139 4.93 16.78 -7.42
CA LEU A 139 4.91 16.83 -5.96
C LEU A 139 3.83 15.89 -5.46
N ILE A 140 4.11 15.14 -4.39
CA ILE A 140 3.17 14.19 -3.78
C ILE A 140 3.26 14.38 -2.26
N ALA A 141 2.09 14.43 -1.60
CA ALA A 141 1.99 14.42 -0.15
C ALA A 141 0.88 13.44 0.27
N ASP A 142 1.21 12.55 1.20
CA ASP A 142 0.28 11.57 1.73
C ASP A 142 0.06 11.79 3.23
N ILE A 143 -1.15 11.46 3.68
CA ILE A 143 -1.48 11.26 5.08
C ILE A 143 -2.08 9.87 5.18
N VAL A 144 -1.47 8.99 5.98
CA VAL A 144 -1.96 7.61 6.16
C VAL A 144 -2.15 7.32 7.63
N LYS A 145 -3.37 7.01 8.03
CA LYS A 145 -3.73 6.54 9.36
C LYS A 145 -4.04 5.05 9.32
N GLN A 146 -3.33 4.29 10.15
CA GLN A 146 -3.59 2.87 10.38
C GLN A 146 -4.08 2.66 11.81
N GLN A 147 -5.04 1.75 11.99
CA GLN A 147 -5.61 1.39 13.30
C GLN A 147 -5.86 -0.11 13.35
N GLY A 148 -5.66 -0.71 14.53
CA GLY A 148 -5.84 -2.12 14.77
C GLY A 148 -4.51 -2.88 14.83
N TYR A 149 -4.48 -4.12 14.40
CA TYR A 149 -3.29 -4.96 14.51
C TYR A 149 -2.22 -4.57 13.48
N LEU A 150 -1.13 -3.98 13.95
CA LEU A 150 -0.03 -3.48 13.11
C LEU A 150 1.26 -4.30 13.21
N SER A 151 1.30 -5.30 14.08
CA SER A 151 2.42 -6.23 14.24
C SER A 151 2.43 -7.31 13.14
N LEU A 152 3.54 -8.01 13.01
CA LEU A 152 3.67 -9.21 12.18
C LEU A 152 3.42 -10.44 13.07
N PRO A 153 2.36 -11.25 12.81
CA PRO A 153 1.96 -12.34 13.72
C PRO A 153 3.03 -13.39 13.95
N PHE A 154 3.82 -13.68 12.91
CA PHE A 154 4.86 -14.72 12.91
C PHE A 154 6.25 -14.19 13.29
N HIS A 155 6.38 -12.89 13.56
CA HIS A 155 7.67 -12.27 13.86
C HIS A 155 8.08 -12.48 15.33
N ARG A 156 9.31 -12.95 15.52
CA ARG A 156 9.91 -13.20 16.83
C ARG A 156 10.75 -12.02 17.27
N VAL A 157 10.61 -11.63 18.51
CA VAL A 157 11.46 -10.64 19.17
C VAL A 157 12.26 -11.35 20.26
N TYR A 158 13.57 -11.29 20.16
CA TYR A 158 14.52 -11.89 21.10
C TYR A 158 15.01 -10.85 22.08
N PHE A 159 14.98 -11.18 23.35
CA PHE A 159 15.46 -10.33 24.45
C PHE A 159 16.79 -10.81 25.00
N ASP A 160 17.52 -9.94 25.72
CA ASP A 160 18.84 -10.23 26.29
C ASP A 160 18.79 -11.34 27.34
N ASP A 161 17.65 -11.59 27.98
CA ASP A 161 17.40 -12.70 28.91
C ASP A 161 17.13 -14.04 28.20
N HIS A 162 17.36 -14.12 26.89
CA HIS A 162 17.06 -15.24 26.02
C HIS A 162 15.57 -15.60 25.87
N SER A 163 14.66 -14.79 26.37
CA SER A 163 13.24 -14.98 26.13
C SER A 163 12.88 -14.60 24.69
N VAL A 164 11.85 -15.27 24.17
CA VAL A 164 11.31 -15.02 22.82
C VAL A 164 9.84 -14.66 22.93
N HIS A 165 9.45 -13.55 22.35
CA HIS A 165 8.08 -13.06 22.34
C HIS A 165 7.61 -12.77 20.92
N GLN A 166 6.30 -12.80 20.73
CA GLN A 166 5.70 -12.31 19.48
C GLN A 166 5.83 -10.78 19.42
N GLU A 167 6.03 -10.23 18.22
CA GLU A 167 6.05 -8.78 18.02
C GLU A 167 4.74 -8.14 18.53
N ASN A 168 4.87 -7.07 19.29
CA ASN A 168 3.76 -6.27 19.80
C ASN A 168 4.02 -4.79 19.54
N LEU A 169 3.43 -4.25 18.49
CA LEU A 169 3.52 -2.85 18.10
C LEU A 169 2.27 -2.09 18.54
N PRO A 170 2.34 -0.75 18.69
CA PRO A 170 1.15 0.06 18.97
C PRO A 170 0.07 -0.12 17.90
N ASP A 171 -1.18 -0.06 18.31
CA ASP A 171 -2.38 -0.29 17.48
C ASP A 171 -2.78 0.89 16.58
N SER A 172 -1.98 1.95 16.58
CA SER A 172 -2.26 3.17 15.82
C SER A 172 -0.99 3.80 15.27
N ARG A 173 -0.99 4.07 13.97
CA ARG A 173 0.13 4.72 13.27
C ARG A 173 -0.35 5.79 12.32
N LEU A 174 0.21 7.01 12.44
CA LEU A 174 0.01 8.11 11.49
C LEU A 174 1.31 8.35 10.72
N LYS A 175 1.25 8.28 9.40
CA LYS A 175 2.39 8.42 8.48
C LYS A 175 2.21 9.65 7.61
N LEU A 176 3.29 10.39 7.36
CA LEU A 176 3.33 11.61 6.58
C LEU A 176 4.47 11.55 5.56
N PRO A 177 4.34 10.79 4.47
CA PRO A 177 5.31 10.80 3.40
C PRO A 177 5.10 11.98 2.45
N VAL A 178 6.18 12.63 2.03
CA VAL A 178 6.20 13.69 1.02
C VAL A 178 7.27 13.35 -0.01
N ALA A 179 6.96 13.50 -1.29
CA ALA A 179 7.89 13.16 -2.36
C ALA A 179 7.90 14.20 -3.48
N ILE A 180 9.04 14.29 -4.14
CA ILE A 180 9.22 15.02 -5.40
C ILE A 180 9.80 14.08 -6.45
N ARG A 181 9.24 14.13 -7.65
CA ARG A 181 9.77 13.47 -8.84
C ARG A 181 10.05 14.50 -9.90
N SER A 182 11.19 14.40 -10.56
CA SER A 182 11.59 15.27 -11.66
C SER A 182 12.01 14.41 -12.84
N SER A 183 11.60 14.83 -14.04
CA SER A 183 12.03 14.21 -15.30
C SER A 183 12.52 15.31 -16.24
N TYR A 184 13.77 15.21 -16.68
CA TYR A 184 14.41 16.18 -17.56
C TYR A 184 14.95 15.50 -18.83
N PHE A 185 14.57 16.02 -20.00
CA PHE A 185 15.08 15.59 -21.28
C PHE A 185 16.35 16.38 -21.61
N LEU A 186 17.48 15.70 -21.62
CA LEU A 186 18.76 16.26 -22.01
C LEU A 186 19.05 15.89 -23.47
N GLY A 187 18.79 16.84 -24.37
CA GLY A 187 18.85 16.58 -25.83
C GLY A 187 17.78 15.58 -26.27
N ASP A 188 18.03 14.89 -27.38
CA ASP A 188 17.02 14.00 -28.00
C ASP A 188 17.06 12.56 -27.50
N ASN A 189 18.12 12.14 -26.78
CA ASN A 189 18.39 10.73 -26.48
C ASN A 189 18.50 10.38 -24.98
N ILE A 190 18.54 11.38 -24.09
CA ILE A 190 18.78 11.16 -22.65
C ILE A 190 17.62 11.69 -21.83
N ILE A 191 17.07 10.85 -20.93
CA ILE A 191 16.08 11.24 -19.96
C ILE A 191 16.68 11.04 -18.56
N ILE A 192 16.83 12.14 -17.81
CA ILE A 192 17.27 12.14 -16.41
C ILE A 192 16.01 12.11 -15.55
N LYS A 193 15.86 11.07 -14.69
CA LYS A 193 14.79 10.96 -13.73
C LYS A 193 15.37 11.02 -12.32
N ALA A 194 14.87 11.94 -11.50
CA ALA A 194 15.21 12.07 -10.09
C ALA A 194 13.95 11.85 -9.24
N TYR A 195 14.12 11.19 -8.11
CA TYR A 195 13.08 10.96 -7.12
C TYR A 195 13.66 11.13 -5.74
N TYR A 196 12.99 11.92 -4.90
CA TYR A 196 13.31 12.05 -3.50
C TYR A 196 12.03 11.91 -2.68
N ARG A 197 12.09 11.17 -1.56
CA ARG A 197 10.98 10.98 -0.64
C ARG A 197 11.47 11.16 0.78
N TYR A 198 10.78 12.00 1.51
CA TYR A 198 10.89 12.10 2.96
C TYR A 198 9.70 11.41 3.62
N TYR A 199 9.96 10.66 4.66
CA TYR A 199 8.96 9.95 5.46
C TYR A 199 9.12 10.32 6.94
N ALA A 200 8.00 10.56 7.62
CA ALA A 200 7.94 10.68 9.07
C ALA A 200 6.65 10.05 9.60
N ASP A 201 6.66 9.56 10.84
CA ASP A 201 5.49 9.03 11.51
C ASP A 201 5.45 9.33 13.01
N ASN A 202 4.31 9.03 13.65
CA ASN A 202 4.12 9.24 15.08
C ASN A 202 4.83 8.19 15.98
N TRP A 203 5.45 7.16 15.39
CA TRP A 203 6.34 6.24 16.10
C TRP A 203 7.78 6.77 16.16
N LYS A 204 7.99 8.02 15.76
CA LYS A 204 9.29 8.71 15.70
C LYS A 204 10.27 8.10 14.68
N LEU A 205 9.76 7.39 13.69
CA LEU A 205 10.56 6.91 12.57
C LEU A 205 10.58 7.98 11.47
N SER A 206 11.77 8.24 10.93
CA SER A 206 11.95 9.08 9.75
C SER A 206 12.98 8.45 8.80
N SER A 207 12.79 8.68 7.50
CA SER A 207 13.71 8.20 6.47
C SER A 207 13.68 9.10 5.23
N HIS A 208 14.73 9.05 4.45
CA HIS A 208 14.87 9.76 3.17
C HIS A 208 15.69 8.94 2.19
#